data_1207367cac55f5588f44d8fc72d213a5
#
_entry.id   1207367cac55f5588f44d8fc72d213a5
#
_cell.length_a   1.000
_cell.length_b   1.000
_cell.length_c   1.000
_cell.angle_alpha   90.00
_cell.angle_beta   90.00
_cell.angle_gamma   90.00
#
_symmetry.space_group_name_H-M   'P 1'
#
loop_
_entity.id
_entity.type
_entity.pdbx_description
1 polymer ?
#
loop_
_entity_poly.entity_id
_entity_poly.type
_entity_poly.pdbx_seq_one_letter_code
_entity_poly.pdbx_strand_id
1 'polypeptide(L)'
;GLDVQGPKLGNAKTSAKVELDFRGSGTTFSVVRLRHAYLNLDWGTSALLLGQTWHPLYGDVAPQILNLNMGAPFQPFSRAPQIRYRYKTGDIQITGAALWQSQYLSQGPEGKSQKYIKNSCVPEIYAGIDYKHKGLLIGAGIEMVSLTPRTQATVEDKIYKVSERITSLSYEVHMKYNSEKWLVAAKSVLGSNLTQTSMLGGYGIKSIDPRTGEQEYSPNRNSSSWINIVYGKTWKPAIFFGYMKNLGTSDAVTNMYGTGTNVDQLLSGTAELTYNVPHWKLGVEYNLTSAWYGSLNHSNGKVVDTHSVSNNRLVATALFMF
;
A
#
# COMPACT_ATOMS: atom_id res chain seq x y z
N GLY A 1 -10.75 -13.89 -14.18
CA GLY A 1 -10.06 -14.65 -13.15
C GLY A 1 -10.49 -16.11 -13.14
N LEU A 2 -9.69 -16.94 -12.51
CA LEU A 2 -9.96 -18.35 -12.30
C LEU A 2 -9.76 -18.66 -10.81
N ASP A 3 -10.79 -19.18 -10.15
CA ASP A 3 -10.75 -19.68 -8.78
C ASP A 3 -10.92 -21.21 -8.81
N VAL A 4 -9.97 -21.95 -8.25
CA VAL A 4 -9.90 -23.40 -8.32
C VAL A 4 -9.94 -23.98 -6.91
N GLN A 5 -10.78 -25.00 -6.70
CA GLN A 5 -10.72 -25.87 -5.53
C GLN A 5 -9.93 -27.13 -5.90
N GLY A 6 -8.87 -27.40 -5.13
CA GLY A 6 -8.01 -28.54 -5.37
C GLY A 6 -8.33 -29.75 -4.48
N PRO A 7 -7.65 -30.88 -4.67
CA PRO A 7 -7.73 -32.01 -3.78
C PRO A 7 -7.19 -31.64 -2.39
N LYS A 8 -7.62 -32.35 -1.35
CA LYS A 8 -7.06 -32.16 0.00
C LYS A 8 -5.58 -32.54 0.02
N LEU A 9 -4.77 -31.75 0.73
CA LEU A 9 -3.40 -32.10 1.07
C LEU A 9 -3.33 -32.41 2.57
N GLY A 10 -3.33 -33.70 2.90
CA GLY A 10 -3.56 -34.15 4.27
C GLY A 10 -4.93 -33.64 4.77
N ASN A 11 -4.94 -32.86 5.87
CA ASN A 11 -6.15 -32.24 6.43
C ASN A 11 -6.45 -30.86 5.85
N ALA A 12 -5.57 -30.29 5.03
CA ALA A 12 -5.77 -28.97 4.43
C ALA A 12 -6.73 -29.05 3.24
N LYS A 13 -7.69 -28.11 3.19
CA LYS A 13 -8.40 -27.77 1.95
C LYS A 13 -7.48 -26.92 1.09
N THR A 14 -7.33 -27.27 -0.19
CA THR A 14 -6.50 -26.49 -1.12
C THR A 14 -7.35 -25.66 -2.04
N SER A 15 -6.93 -24.44 -2.32
CA SER A 15 -7.51 -23.60 -3.35
C SER A 15 -6.43 -22.76 -4.03
N ALA A 16 -6.67 -22.38 -5.27
CA ALA A 16 -5.78 -21.51 -6.03
C ALA A 16 -6.59 -20.41 -6.73
N LYS A 17 -5.97 -19.26 -6.90
CA LYS A 17 -6.56 -18.17 -7.68
C LYS A 17 -5.55 -17.63 -8.66
N VAL A 18 -6.00 -17.43 -9.91
CA VAL A 18 -5.28 -16.65 -10.93
C VAL A 18 -6.19 -15.56 -11.45
N GLU A 19 -5.72 -14.31 -11.44
CA GLU A 19 -6.45 -13.16 -11.95
C GLU A 19 -5.52 -12.25 -12.74
N LEU A 20 -5.99 -11.84 -13.91
CA LEU A 20 -5.29 -10.95 -14.84
C LEU A 20 -6.15 -9.72 -15.12
N ASP A 21 -5.53 -8.62 -15.45
CA ASP A 21 -6.16 -7.46 -16.08
C ASP A 21 -5.32 -6.94 -17.25
N PHE A 22 -5.93 -6.06 -18.07
CA PHE A 22 -5.27 -5.44 -19.23
C PHE A 22 -4.77 -4.02 -18.90
N ARG A 23 -4.46 -3.76 -17.64
CA ARG A 23 -3.98 -2.47 -17.15
C ARG A 23 -2.53 -2.52 -16.69
N GLY A 24 -1.68 -3.18 -17.45
CA GLY A 24 -0.24 -3.16 -17.24
C GLY A 24 0.33 -1.76 -17.43
N SER A 25 1.48 -1.48 -16.82
CA SER A 25 2.28 -0.27 -17.03
C SER A 25 3.29 -0.51 -18.15
N GLY A 26 3.51 0.50 -19.00
CA GLY A 26 4.44 0.44 -20.11
C GLY A 26 4.11 1.48 -21.18
N THR A 27 4.82 1.43 -22.30
CA THR A 27 4.63 2.33 -23.44
C THR A 27 3.50 1.90 -24.37
N THR A 28 2.94 0.70 -24.17
CA THR A 28 1.87 0.12 -24.97
C THR A 28 0.57 0.00 -24.16
N PHE A 29 -0.56 0.26 -24.80
CA PHE A 29 -1.88 -0.02 -24.24
C PHE A 29 -2.12 -1.53 -24.20
N SER A 30 -2.97 -1.98 -23.27
CA SER A 30 -3.42 -3.39 -23.18
C SER A 30 -2.35 -4.40 -22.77
N VAL A 31 -1.36 -3.98 -21.98
CA VAL A 31 -0.40 -4.92 -21.38
C VAL A 31 -1.11 -5.77 -20.33
N VAL A 32 -1.03 -7.08 -20.49
CA VAL A 32 -1.56 -8.04 -19.51
C VAL A 32 -0.78 -7.94 -18.20
N ARG A 33 -1.49 -7.79 -17.09
CA ARG A 33 -0.90 -7.73 -15.76
C ARG A 33 -1.46 -8.85 -14.89
N LEU A 34 -0.55 -9.62 -14.26
CA LEU A 34 -0.91 -10.59 -13.25
C LEU A 34 -1.31 -9.86 -11.95
N ARG A 35 -2.57 -10.03 -11.52
CA ARG A 35 -3.07 -9.46 -10.27
C ARG A 35 -2.87 -10.43 -9.11
N HIS A 36 -3.43 -11.61 -9.26
CA HIS A 36 -3.38 -12.68 -8.27
C HIS A 36 -2.88 -13.96 -8.92
N ALA A 37 -1.97 -14.64 -8.23
CA ALA A 37 -1.53 -16.00 -8.55
C ALA A 37 -1.03 -16.64 -7.26
N TYR A 38 -1.89 -17.36 -6.56
CA TYR A 38 -1.54 -17.97 -5.29
C TYR A 38 -2.22 -19.31 -5.05
N LEU A 39 -1.58 -20.12 -4.23
CA LEU A 39 -2.12 -21.31 -3.58
C LEU A 39 -2.48 -20.99 -2.14
N ASN A 40 -3.61 -21.49 -1.67
CA ASN A 40 -4.02 -21.40 -0.26
C ASN A 40 -4.26 -22.81 0.30
N LEU A 41 -3.64 -23.08 1.44
CA LEU A 41 -3.83 -24.28 2.25
C LEU A 41 -4.60 -23.87 3.52
N ASP A 42 -5.77 -24.42 3.73
CA ASP A 42 -6.66 -24.07 4.84
C ASP A 42 -6.97 -25.28 5.71
N TRP A 43 -6.54 -25.23 6.98
CA TRP A 43 -6.80 -26.23 8.02
C TRP A 43 -7.95 -25.86 8.94
N GLY A 44 -8.72 -24.79 8.63
CA GLY A 44 -9.82 -24.25 9.44
C GLY A 44 -9.36 -23.20 10.45
N THR A 45 -8.58 -23.58 11.45
CA THR A 45 -8.00 -22.64 12.43
C THR A 45 -6.77 -21.92 11.91
N SER A 46 -6.06 -22.49 10.95
CA SER A 46 -4.89 -21.86 10.32
C SER A 46 -4.96 -21.94 8.81
N ALA A 47 -4.30 -21.03 8.14
CA ALA A 47 -4.16 -21.01 6.68
C ALA A 47 -2.79 -20.53 6.26
N LEU A 48 -2.24 -21.12 5.20
CA LEU A 48 -0.99 -20.72 4.56
C LEU A 48 -1.26 -20.33 3.11
N LEU A 49 -0.91 -19.12 2.75
CA LEU A 49 -0.98 -18.61 1.38
C LEU A 49 0.43 -18.47 0.82
N LEU A 50 0.63 -19.00 -0.39
CA LEU A 50 1.88 -18.95 -1.13
C LEU A 50 1.64 -18.36 -2.51
N GLY A 51 2.28 -17.25 -2.84
CA GLY A 51 2.18 -16.60 -4.15
C GLY A 51 1.79 -15.12 -4.10
N GLN A 52 1.43 -14.57 -5.24
CA GLN A 52 1.15 -13.14 -5.40
C GLN A 52 -0.30 -12.79 -5.10
N THR A 53 -0.51 -11.86 -4.17
CA THR A 53 -1.82 -11.28 -3.88
C THR A 53 -1.66 -9.90 -3.21
N TRP A 54 -2.77 -9.33 -2.76
CA TRP A 54 -2.75 -8.07 -2.02
C TRP A 54 -1.78 -8.09 -0.84
N HIS A 55 -1.01 -7.01 -0.72
CA HIS A 55 -0.17 -6.74 0.43
C HIS A 55 -1.00 -6.73 1.72
N PRO A 56 -0.51 -7.23 2.87
CA PRO A 56 -1.27 -7.24 4.12
C PRO A 56 -1.72 -5.84 4.58
N LEU A 57 -0.93 -4.79 4.36
CA LEU A 57 -1.34 -3.41 4.66
C LEU A 57 -2.57 -2.95 3.84
N TYR A 58 -2.81 -3.50 2.63
CA TYR A 58 -4.08 -3.31 1.94
C TYR A 58 -5.19 -4.03 2.73
N GLY A 59 -4.95 -5.29 3.10
CA GLY A 59 -5.75 -6.10 4.01
C GLY A 59 -7.19 -6.32 3.57
N ASP A 60 -8.02 -6.67 4.56
CA ASP A 60 -9.46 -6.90 4.41
C ASP A 60 -10.28 -5.60 4.53
N VAL A 61 -9.62 -4.47 4.84
CA VAL A 61 -10.21 -3.14 5.00
C VAL A 61 -9.70 -2.19 3.92
N ALA A 62 -10.52 -1.98 2.90
CA ALA A 62 -10.27 -1.08 1.79
C ALA A 62 -11.54 -0.27 1.47
N PRO A 63 -11.41 0.96 0.96
CA PRO A 63 -12.57 1.79 0.63
C PRO A 63 -13.34 1.20 -0.56
N GLN A 64 -14.67 1.29 -0.50
CA GLN A 64 -15.54 1.01 -1.62
C GLN A 64 -15.85 2.32 -2.34
N ILE A 65 -15.13 2.56 -3.43
CA ILE A 65 -15.26 3.70 -4.32
C ILE A 65 -15.13 3.23 -5.77
N LEU A 66 -15.68 3.99 -6.72
CA LEU A 66 -15.61 3.65 -8.16
C LEU A 66 -14.23 3.88 -8.74
N ASN A 67 -13.47 4.81 -8.17
CA ASN A 67 -12.13 5.10 -8.62
C ASN A 67 -11.21 3.89 -8.52
N LEU A 68 -10.59 3.53 -9.65
CA LEU A 68 -9.71 2.37 -9.78
C LEU A 68 -8.43 2.44 -8.93
N ASN A 69 -8.06 3.61 -8.38
CA ASN A 69 -6.96 3.75 -7.44
C ASN A 69 -7.28 3.22 -6.03
N MET A 70 -8.58 2.90 -5.77
CA MET A 70 -9.05 2.30 -4.52
C MET A 70 -8.56 3.03 -3.26
N GLY A 71 -8.58 4.38 -3.30
CA GLY A 71 -8.18 5.24 -2.18
C GLY A 71 -6.68 5.52 -2.05
N ALA A 72 -5.84 5.04 -2.97
CA ALA A 72 -4.43 5.46 -2.97
C ALA A 72 -4.31 6.97 -3.30
N PRO A 73 -3.37 7.71 -2.66
CA PRO A 73 -2.30 7.24 -1.77
C PRO A 73 -2.67 7.16 -0.29
N PHE A 74 -3.95 7.36 0.09
CA PHE A 74 -4.39 7.27 1.50
C PHE A 74 -4.47 5.82 1.98
N GLN A 75 -4.83 4.91 1.08
CA GLN A 75 -4.86 3.46 1.28
C GLN A 75 -3.59 2.85 0.70
N PRO A 76 -2.80 2.06 1.48
CA PRO A 76 -1.70 1.29 0.92
C PRO A 76 -2.19 0.39 -0.21
N PHE A 77 -1.56 0.49 -1.38
CA PHE A 77 -1.97 -0.23 -2.57
C PHE A 77 -0.79 -0.94 -3.21
N SER A 78 -0.69 -2.24 -3.00
CA SER A 78 0.37 -3.11 -3.56
C SER A 78 -0.11 -4.54 -3.67
N ARG A 79 0.46 -5.28 -4.62
CA ARG A 79 0.40 -6.74 -4.71
C ARG A 79 1.81 -7.27 -4.82
N ALA A 80 2.10 -8.30 -4.03
CA ALA A 80 3.45 -8.85 -3.92
C ALA A 80 3.41 -10.38 -3.78
N PRO A 81 4.40 -11.10 -4.34
CA PRO A 81 4.69 -12.47 -3.96
C PRO A 81 4.94 -12.54 -2.46
N GLN A 82 4.36 -13.53 -1.80
CA GLN A 82 4.43 -13.63 -0.35
C GLN A 82 4.19 -15.05 0.15
N ILE A 83 4.70 -15.30 1.34
CA ILE A 83 4.31 -16.39 2.22
C ILE A 83 3.54 -15.74 3.35
N ARG A 84 2.25 -16.08 3.52
CA ARG A 84 1.39 -15.52 4.56
C ARG A 84 0.76 -16.64 5.37
N TYR A 85 0.98 -16.59 6.67
CA TYR A 85 0.32 -17.47 7.62
C TYR A 85 -0.72 -16.71 8.42
N ARG A 86 -1.91 -17.30 8.57
CA ARG A 86 -3.00 -16.81 9.41
C ARG A 86 -3.37 -17.88 10.44
N TYR A 87 -3.55 -17.45 11.67
CA TYR A 87 -4.05 -18.29 12.76
C TYR A 87 -5.26 -17.65 13.39
N LYS A 88 -6.35 -18.43 13.58
CA LYS A 88 -7.61 -17.97 14.17
C LYS A 88 -7.85 -18.70 15.48
N THR A 89 -8.23 -17.95 16.52
CA THR A 89 -8.67 -18.46 17.80
C THR A 89 -9.85 -17.64 18.29
N GLY A 90 -11.06 -18.25 18.31
CA GLY A 90 -12.29 -17.51 18.54
C GLY A 90 -12.47 -16.37 17.52
N ASP A 91 -12.67 -15.17 18.03
CA ASP A 91 -12.85 -13.94 17.22
C ASP A 91 -11.51 -13.27 16.84
N ILE A 92 -10.37 -13.79 17.30
CA ILE A 92 -9.05 -13.22 17.03
C ILE A 92 -8.39 -13.93 15.85
N GLN A 93 -7.80 -13.15 14.96
CA GLN A 93 -6.94 -13.64 13.88
C GLN A 93 -5.57 -12.98 13.98
N ILE A 94 -4.51 -13.78 13.98
CA ILE A 94 -3.12 -13.32 13.89
C ILE A 94 -2.62 -13.60 12.48
N THR A 95 -1.92 -12.65 11.89
CA THR A 95 -1.35 -12.74 10.55
C THR A 95 0.14 -12.44 10.60
N GLY A 96 0.95 -13.31 10.01
CA GLY A 96 2.36 -13.07 9.71
C GLY A 96 2.63 -13.25 8.23
N ALA A 97 3.45 -12.40 7.62
CA ALA A 97 3.83 -12.53 6.22
C ALA A 97 5.26 -12.08 5.95
N ALA A 98 5.90 -12.77 5.00
CA ALA A 98 7.12 -12.35 4.35
C ALA A 98 6.83 -12.07 2.87
N LEU A 99 7.22 -10.89 2.36
CA LEU A 99 6.86 -10.43 1.04
C LEU A 99 8.10 -10.02 0.23
N TRP A 100 7.94 -10.08 -1.11
CA TRP A 100 8.98 -9.67 -2.04
C TRP A 100 8.43 -8.68 -3.06
N GLN A 101 9.14 -7.57 -3.28
CA GLN A 101 8.71 -6.57 -4.26
C GLN A 101 8.84 -7.10 -5.69
N SER A 102 7.78 -6.97 -6.50
CA SER A 102 7.76 -7.36 -7.91
C SER A 102 7.14 -6.30 -8.82
N GLN A 103 5.84 -6.03 -8.70
CA GLN A 103 5.11 -5.04 -9.52
C GLN A 103 5.16 -3.63 -8.92
N TYR A 104 5.21 -3.55 -7.61
CA TYR A 104 5.27 -2.31 -6.85
C TYR A 104 6.61 -2.28 -6.14
N LEU A 105 7.38 -1.21 -6.38
CA LEU A 105 8.80 -1.15 -6.05
C LEU A 105 9.10 0.08 -5.19
N SER A 106 10.05 -0.07 -4.28
CA SER A 106 10.58 1.04 -3.50
C SER A 106 11.32 2.03 -4.38
N GLN A 107 11.25 3.31 -4.01
CA GLN A 107 12.06 4.38 -4.57
C GLN A 107 13.50 4.34 -4.03
N GLY A 108 14.44 4.83 -4.80
CA GLY A 108 15.82 4.97 -4.41
C GLY A 108 16.63 5.78 -5.43
N PRO A 109 17.97 5.70 -5.41
CA PRO A 109 18.85 6.50 -6.27
C PRO A 109 18.56 6.40 -7.77
N GLU A 110 18.13 5.23 -8.23
CA GLU A 110 17.80 4.96 -9.65
C GLU A 110 16.26 4.99 -9.90
N GLY A 111 15.50 5.70 -9.06
CA GLY A 111 14.04 5.67 -9.10
C GLY A 111 13.44 4.38 -8.53
N LYS A 112 12.30 3.92 -9.07
CA LYS A 112 11.66 2.66 -8.63
C LYS A 112 12.44 1.46 -9.10
N SER A 113 12.95 0.63 -8.18
CA SER A 113 13.75 -0.54 -8.54
C SER A 113 13.64 -1.68 -7.55
N GLN A 114 13.63 -2.91 -8.06
CA GLN A 114 13.75 -4.14 -7.26
C GLN A 114 15.18 -4.35 -6.71
N LYS A 115 16.17 -3.63 -7.24
CA LYS A 115 17.58 -3.74 -6.80
C LYS A 115 17.72 -3.55 -5.30
N TYR A 116 17.00 -2.61 -4.70
CA TYR A 116 17.18 -2.24 -3.29
C TYR A 116 16.80 -3.35 -2.32
N ILE A 117 15.69 -4.06 -2.57
CA ILE A 117 15.33 -5.23 -1.77
C ILE A 117 16.20 -6.44 -2.10
N LYS A 118 16.60 -6.62 -3.37
CA LYS A 118 17.56 -7.67 -3.77
C LYS A 118 18.92 -7.50 -3.08
N ASN A 119 19.45 -6.28 -3.08
CA ASN A 119 20.72 -5.98 -2.43
C ASN A 119 20.66 -6.18 -0.91
N SER A 120 19.50 -5.93 -0.28
CA SER A 120 19.32 -6.13 1.15
C SER A 120 19.23 -7.61 1.54
N CYS A 121 18.77 -8.48 0.63
CA CYS A 121 18.44 -9.89 0.87
C CYS A 121 17.46 -10.11 2.05
N VAL A 122 16.69 -9.09 2.44
CA VAL A 122 15.71 -9.16 3.52
C VAL A 122 14.33 -8.93 2.94
N PRO A 123 13.38 -9.88 3.08
CA PRO A 123 12.00 -9.68 2.66
C PRO A 123 11.33 -8.58 3.52
N GLU A 124 10.28 -7.98 3.02
CA GLU A 124 9.37 -7.21 3.85
C GLU A 124 8.69 -8.15 4.84
N ILE A 125 8.54 -7.71 6.08
CA ILE A 125 7.91 -8.52 7.14
C ILE A 125 6.70 -7.77 7.68
N TYR A 126 5.56 -8.45 7.68
CA TYR A 126 4.32 -7.93 8.26
C TYR A 126 3.86 -8.84 9.40
N ALA A 127 3.40 -8.22 10.48
CA ALA A 127 2.66 -8.88 11.56
C ALA A 127 1.40 -8.07 11.90
N GLY A 128 0.28 -8.74 12.07
CA GLY A 128 -1.00 -8.09 12.38
C GLY A 128 -1.91 -8.95 13.25
N ILE A 129 -2.83 -8.27 13.92
CA ILE A 129 -3.87 -8.88 14.73
C ILE A 129 -5.22 -8.24 14.40
N ASP A 130 -6.25 -9.06 14.22
CA ASP A 130 -7.62 -8.66 13.96
C ASP A 130 -8.57 -9.26 14.99
N TYR A 131 -9.55 -8.50 15.42
CA TYR A 131 -10.75 -8.95 16.11
C TYR A 131 -11.92 -8.91 15.12
N LYS A 132 -12.64 -10.05 14.96
CA LYS A 132 -13.74 -10.22 14.00
C LYS A 132 -14.98 -10.78 14.70
N HIS A 133 -15.99 -9.95 14.91
CA HIS A 133 -17.23 -10.39 15.55
C HIS A 133 -18.46 -9.69 14.94
N LYS A 134 -19.50 -10.45 14.55
CA LYS A 134 -20.82 -9.95 14.09
C LYS A 134 -20.75 -8.77 13.11
N GLY A 135 -19.95 -8.90 12.05
CA GLY A 135 -19.80 -7.84 11.03
C GLY A 135 -18.80 -6.74 11.38
N LEU A 136 -18.30 -6.70 12.62
CA LEU A 136 -17.22 -5.82 13.04
C LEU A 136 -15.86 -6.51 12.84
N LEU A 137 -14.93 -5.76 12.26
CA LEU A 137 -13.51 -6.09 12.19
C LEU A 137 -12.75 -4.88 12.72
N ILE A 138 -11.87 -5.09 13.68
CA ILE A 138 -10.91 -4.08 14.16
C ILE A 138 -9.55 -4.76 14.21
N GLY A 139 -8.51 -4.08 13.76
CA GLY A 139 -7.18 -4.65 13.78
C GLY A 139 -6.08 -3.62 13.76
N ALA A 140 -4.87 -4.12 13.95
CA ALA A 140 -3.64 -3.37 13.88
C ALA A 140 -2.52 -4.21 13.26
N GLY A 141 -1.55 -3.56 12.65
CA GLY A 141 -0.40 -4.23 12.06
C GLY A 141 0.86 -3.39 12.10
N ILE A 142 1.97 -4.08 11.94
CA ILE A 142 3.31 -3.50 11.81
C ILE A 142 3.96 -4.07 10.55
N GLU A 143 4.64 -3.21 9.80
CA GLU A 143 5.39 -3.54 8.60
C GLU A 143 6.84 -3.11 8.77
N MET A 144 7.77 -3.98 8.40
CA MET A 144 9.22 -3.71 8.32
C MET A 144 9.68 -3.82 6.88
N VAL A 145 10.32 -2.77 6.40
CA VAL A 145 11.00 -2.72 5.09
C VAL A 145 12.49 -2.48 5.31
N SER A 146 13.34 -3.33 4.76
CA SER A 146 14.80 -3.17 4.81
C SER A 146 15.38 -3.15 3.40
N LEU A 147 16.05 -2.05 3.03
CA LEU A 147 16.59 -1.82 1.70
C LEU A 147 18.10 -1.55 1.77
N THR A 148 18.81 -1.92 0.71
CA THR A 148 20.20 -1.53 0.45
C THR A 148 20.22 -0.69 -0.83
N PRO A 149 20.23 0.65 -0.72
CA PRO A 149 20.07 1.54 -1.88
C PRO A 149 21.22 1.42 -2.86
N ARG A 150 22.46 1.30 -2.39
CA ARG A 150 23.66 1.16 -3.22
C ARG A 150 24.59 0.10 -2.62
N THR A 151 25.40 -0.52 -3.49
CA THR A 151 26.48 -1.46 -3.12
C THR A 151 27.85 -0.92 -3.50
N GLN A 152 27.87 0.19 -4.23
CA GLN A 152 29.08 0.87 -4.70
C GLN A 152 28.86 2.38 -4.70
N ALA A 153 29.92 3.15 -4.47
CA ALA A 153 29.98 4.59 -4.65
C ALA A 153 31.26 4.97 -5.39
N THR A 154 31.25 6.10 -6.10
CA THR A 154 32.43 6.63 -6.81
C THR A 154 32.85 7.92 -6.16
N VAL A 155 34.14 8.02 -5.77
CA VAL A 155 34.78 9.24 -5.26
C VAL A 155 36.11 9.41 -6.01
N GLU A 156 36.34 10.56 -6.61
CA GLU A 156 37.58 10.87 -7.37
C GLU A 156 37.96 9.77 -8.39
N ASP A 157 36.96 9.33 -9.17
CA ASP A 157 37.11 8.25 -10.19
C ASP A 157 37.44 6.86 -9.63
N LYS A 158 37.46 6.68 -8.30
CA LYS A 158 37.65 5.39 -7.66
C LYS A 158 36.32 4.82 -7.20
N ILE A 159 36.13 3.52 -7.45
CA ILE A 159 34.91 2.80 -7.03
C ILE A 159 35.19 2.15 -5.66
N TYR A 160 34.34 2.47 -4.71
CA TYR A 160 34.34 1.91 -3.36
C TYR A 160 33.15 0.98 -3.18
N LYS A 161 33.35 -0.17 -2.55
CA LYS A 161 32.26 -0.99 -2.06
C LYS A 161 31.68 -0.31 -0.80
N VAL A 162 30.34 -0.13 -0.78
CA VAL A 162 29.63 0.46 0.37
C VAL A 162 28.65 -0.54 0.96
N SER A 163 28.33 -0.38 2.25
CA SER A 163 27.43 -1.29 2.99
C SER A 163 26.24 -0.52 3.56
N GLU A 164 25.53 0.16 2.67
CA GLU A 164 24.40 1.00 3.03
C GLU A 164 23.15 0.18 3.31
N ARG A 165 22.43 0.55 4.36
CA ARG A 165 21.14 -0.06 4.69
C ARG A 165 20.20 0.96 5.33
N ILE A 166 18.94 0.87 4.94
CA ILE A 166 17.84 1.56 5.62
C ILE A 166 16.78 0.55 6.02
N THR A 167 16.42 0.54 7.31
CA THR A 167 15.31 -0.25 7.85
C THR A 167 14.26 0.68 8.40
N SER A 168 13.01 0.49 7.99
CA SER A 168 11.88 1.35 8.31
C SER A 168 10.76 0.52 8.90
N LEU A 169 10.10 1.04 9.95
CA LEU A 169 8.92 0.44 10.56
C LEU A 169 7.71 1.33 10.31
N SER A 170 6.62 0.71 9.91
CA SER A 170 5.33 1.37 9.71
C SER A 170 4.26 0.67 10.53
N TYR A 171 3.26 1.43 10.95
CA TYR A 171 2.18 0.95 11.80
C TYR A 171 0.85 1.25 11.14
N GLU A 172 -0.11 0.37 11.29
CA GLU A 172 -1.48 0.62 10.85
C GLU A 172 -2.50 0.20 11.90
N VAL A 173 -3.64 0.90 11.88
CA VAL A 173 -4.87 0.48 12.57
C VAL A 173 -6.02 0.57 11.58
N HIS A 174 -6.95 -0.37 11.67
CA HIS A 174 -8.08 -0.41 10.77
C HIS A 174 -9.35 -0.89 11.44
N MET A 175 -10.47 -0.47 10.88
CA MET A 175 -11.81 -0.86 11.31
C MET A 175 -12.72 -1.03 10.10
N LYS A 176 -13.60 -2.02 10.17
CA LYS A 176 -14.69 -2.20 9.22
C LYS A 176 -15.93 -2.73 9.97
N TYR A 177 -17.03 -2.05 9.78
CA TYR A 177 -18.34 -2.54 10.21
C TYR A 177 -19.19 -2.79 8.97
N ASN A 178 -19.73 -3.98 8.85
CA ASN A 178 -20.60 -4.38 7.76
C ASN A 178 -21.89 -4.97 8.30
N SER A 179 -23.00 -4.34 7.96
CA SER A 179 -24.34 -4.80 8.28
C SER A 179 -25.18 -4.93 7.00
N GLU A 180 -26.46 -5.24 7.15
CA GLU A 180 -27.36 -5.40 6.01
C GLU A 180 -27.44 -4.15 5.10
N LYS A 181 -27.37 -2.95 5.68
CA LYS A 181 -27.48 -1.67 4.96
C LYS A 181 -26.26 -0.77 5.07
N TRP A 182 -25.41 -0.96 6.06
CA TRP A 182 -24.28 -0.08 6.33
C TRP A 182 -22.95 -0.80 6.12
N LEU A 183 -22.06 -0.12 5.44
CA LEU A 183 -20.63 -0.42 5.48
C LEU A 183 -19.92 0.85 5.95
N VAL A 184 -19.17 0.73 7.04
CA VAL A 184 -18.28 1.78 7.53
C VAL A 184 -16.88 1.19 7.59
N ALA A 185 -15.92 1.80 6.92
CA ALA A 185 -14.53 1.37 6.93
C ALA A 185 -13.61 2.56 7.16
N ALA A 186 -12.57 2.35 7.94
CA ALA A 186 -11.57 3.36 8.22
C ALA A 186 -10.20 2.71 8.42
N LYS A 187 -9.15 3.43 8.08
CA LYS A 187 -7.76 3.01 8.31
C LYS A 187 -6.91 4.24 8.58
N SER A 188 -5.93 4.07 9.47
CA SER A 188 -4.87 5.03 9.69
C SER A 188 -3.52 4.32 9.60
N VAL A 189 -2.57 4.92 8.91
CA VAL A 189 -1.22 4.40 8.69
C VAL A 189 -0.21 5.48 9.10
N LEU A 190 0.66 5.14 10.03
CA LEU A 190 1.89 5.87 10.29
C LEU A 190 2.98 5.22 9.44
N GLY A 191 3.13 5.73 8.22
CA GLY A 191 4.03 5.18 7.22
C GLY A 191 5.45 5.69 7.38
N SER A 192 6.41 4.82 7.14
CA SER A 192 7.84 5.11 7.09
C SER A 192 8.42 4.41 5.87
N ASN A 193 8.78 5.17 4.82
CA ASN A 193 9.34 4.63 3.58
C ASN A 193 8.47 3.56 2.90
N LEU A 194 7.16 3.82 2.72
CA LEU A 194 6.19 2.87 2.11
C LEU A 194 5.92 3.13 0.62
N THR A 195 6.91 3.58 -0.15
CA THR A 195 6.72 3.93 -1.57
C THR A 195 6.32 2.74 -2.45
N GLN A 196 6.68 1.51 -2.07
CA GLN A 196 6.25 0.27 -2.73
C GLN A 196 4.77 -0.06 -2.51
N THR A 197 4.10 0.62 -1.61
CA THR A 197 2.64 0.49 -1.43
C THR A 197 1.85 1.63 -2.08
N SER A 198 2.46 2.35 -3.02
CA SER A 198 1.87 3.52 -3.70
C SER A 198 1.51 4.68 -2.77
N MET A 199 2.10 4.71 -1.58
CA MET A 199 2.03 5.84 -0.65
C MET A 199 3.11 6.88 -0.96
N LEU A 200 2.91 8.11 -0.47
CA LEU A 200 3.94 9.14 -0.51
C LEU A 200 5.00 8.87 0.55
N GLY A 201 6.14 9.55 0.44
CA GLY A 201 7.28 9.41 1.34
C GLY A 201 8.50 8.82 0.66
N GLY A 202 9.36 8.19 1.43
CA GLY A 202 10.64 7.65 1.01
C GLY A 202 11.68 7.79 2.11
N TYR A 203 12.90 8.20 1.77
CA TYR A 203 13.98 8.44 2.74
C TYR A 203 14.96 9.48 2.22
N GLY A 204 15.65 10.14 3.14
CA GLY A 204 16.65 11.15 2.84
C GLY A 204 18.07 10.69 3.14
N ILE A 205 19.06 11.28 2.48
CA ILE A 205 20.47 11.12 2.74
C ILE A 205 20.81 11.98 3.98
N LYS A 206 21.18 11.32 5.09
CA LYS A 206 21.55 11.94 6.35
C LYS A 206 22.99 12.41 6.35
N SER A 207 23.90 11.55 5.89
CA SER A 207 25.34 11.84 5.83
C SER A 207 25.99 11.12 4.65
N ILE A 208 27.17 11.61 4.23
CA ILE A 208 28.00 11.01 3.19
C ILE A 208 29.43 10.99 3.71
N ASP A 209 30.07 9.82 3.75
CA ASP A 209 31.52 9.72 4.04
C ASP A 209 32.30 10.30 2.84
N PRO A 210 33.07 11.37 3.01
CA PRO A 210 33.78 12.01 1.91
C PRO A 210 34.88 11.15 1.29
N ARG A 211 35.35 10.10 1.97
CA ARG A 211 36.41 9.23 1.48
C ARG A 211 35.90 8.07 0.65
N THR A 212 34.76 7.50 1.02
CA THR A 212 34.19 6.30 0.39
C THR A 212 32.92 6.59 -0.38
N GLY A 213 32.27 7.74 -0.15
CA GLY A 213 30.98 8.09 -0.70
C GLY A 213 29.81 7.28 -0.11
N GLU A 214 30.06 6.52 0.99
CA GLU A 214 29.02 5.75 1.69
C GLU A 214 27.97 6.68 2.32
N GLN A 215 26.70 6.35 2.18
CA GLN A 215 25.59 7.15 2.66
C GLN A 215 24.87 6.50 3.83
N GLU A 216 24.49 7.31 4.80
CA GLU A 216 23.50 6.99 5.82
C GLU A 216 22.17 7.63 5.45
N TYR A 217 21.08 6.99 5.87
CA TYR A 217 19.73 7.41 5.50
C TYR A 217 18.83 7.62 6.70
N SER A 218 17.88 8.55 6.56
CA SER A 218 16.78 8.78 7.51
C SER A 218 15.45 8.58 6.80
N PRO A 219 14.55 7.69 7.30
CA PRO A 219 13.26 7.45 6.67
C PRO A 219 12.36 8.68 6.79
N ASN A 220 11.68 9.03 5.71
CA ASN A 220 10.61 10.02 5.73
C ASN A 220 9.33 9.39 6.25
N ARG A 221 8.74 10.00 7.26
CA ARG A 221 7.49 9.57 7.89
C ARG A 221 6.31 10.36 7.37
N ASN A 222 5.17 9.70 7.26
CA ASN A 222 3.91 10.33 6.94
C ASN A 222 2.77 9.68 7.74
N SER A 223 1.73 10.47 8.01
CA SER A 223 0.47 9.99 8.57
C SER A 223 -0.57 10.01 7.48
N SER A 224 -1.27 8.90 7.27
CA SER A 224 -2.35 8.80 6.30
C SER A 224 -3.56 8.16 6.94
N SER A 225 -4.73 8.80 6.81
CA SER A 225 -5.98 8.29 7.38
C SER A 225 -7.11 8.46 6.39
N TRP A 226 -8.05 7.53 6.38
CA TRP A 226 -9.26 7.63 5.59
C TRP A 226 -10.46 6.98 6.27
N ILE A 227 -11.65 7.44 5.89
CA ILE A 227 -12.94 6.86 6.24
C ILE A 227 -13.80 6.74 5.00
N ASN A 228 -14.56 5.65 4.91
CA ASN A 228 -15.53 5.40 3.84
C ASN A 228 -16.83 4.89 4.46
N ILE A 229 -17.94 5.50 4.09
CA ILE A 229 -19.29 5.14 4.54
C ILE A 229 -20.15 4.86 3.32
N VAL A 230 -20.77 3.69 3.27
CA VAL A 230 -21.71 3.26 2.24
C VAL A 230 -23.02 2.86 2.88
N TYR A 231 -24.13 3.32 2.32
CA TYR A 231 -25.47 2.99 2.81
C TYR A 231 -26.34 2.41 1.70
N GLY A 232 -27.18 1.43 2.06
CA GLY A 232 -28.22 0.89 1.18
C GLY A 232 -27.90 -0.45 0.54
N LYS A 233 -28.81 -0.95 -0.28
CA LYS A 233 -28.70 -2.25 -0.99
C LYS A 233 -28.67 -2.07 -2.51
N THR A 234 -29.78 -1.63 -3.10
CA THR A 234 -29.92 -1.37 -4.53
C THR A 234 -29.32 -0.01 -4.91
N TRP A 235 -29.80 1.04 -4.28
CA TRP A 235 -29.20 2.36 -4.34
C TRP A 235 -28.21 2.50 -3.19
N LYS A 236 -26.93 2.78 -3.52
CA LYS A 236 -25.85 2.91 -2.53
C LYS A 236 -25.18 4.27 -2.69
N PRO A 237 -25.66 5.31 -1.97
CA PRO A 237 -24.86 6.49 -1.72
C PRO A 237 -23.63 6.13 -0.87
N ALA A 238 -22.49 6.72 -1.20
CA ALA A 238 -21.26 6.55 -0.45
C ALA A 238 -20.46 7.84 -0.39
N ILE A 239 -19.71 7.97 0.69
CA ILE A 239 -18.74 9.04 0.88
C ILE A 239 -17.39 8.44 1.26
N PHE A 240 -16.33 9.09 0.79
CA PHE A 240 -14.96 8.80 1.21
C PHE A 240 -14.28 10.12 1.57
N PHE A 241 -13.49 10.08 2.61
CA PHE A 241 -12.62 11.18 3.00
C PHE A 241 -11.23 10.63 3.33
N GLY A 242 -10.20 11.22 2.76
CA GLY A 242 -8.80 10.87 2.99
C GLY A 242 -7.96 12.10 3.33
N TYR A 243 -7.08 11.97 4.32
CA TYR A 243 -6.10 12.98 4.70
C TYR A 243 -4.73 12.37 4.89
N MET A 244 -3.71 13.05 4.41
CA MET A 244 -2.31 12.65 4.55
C MET A 244 -1.44 13.86 4.86
N LYS A 245 -0.44 13.66 5.75
CA LYS A 245 0.53 14.69 6.16
C LYS A 245 1.95 14.14 6.14
N ASN A 246 2.87 14.88 5.54
CA ASN A 246 4.31 14.65 5.66
C ASN A 246 4.78 15.05 7.08
N LEU A 247 5.37 14.13 7.79
CA LEU A 247 5.91 14.33 9.14
C LEU A 247 7.43 14.57 9.14
N GLY A 248 8.07 14.45 7.97
CA GLY A 248 9.50 14.67 7.80
C GLY A 248 10.36 13.49 8.23
N THR A 249 11.64 13.76 8.41
CA THR A 249 12.67 12.84 8.88
C THR A 249 13.09 13.15 10.31
N SER A 250 13.71 12.20 10.99
CA SER A 250 14.26 12.42 12.33
C SER A 250 15.56 13.21 12.32
N ASP A 251 16.28 13.14 11.20
CA ASP A 251 17.59 13.74 11.00
C ASP A 251 17.51 14.80 9.90
N ALA A 252 18.48 15.72 9.84
CA ALA A 252 18.72 16.57 8.69
C ALA A 252 19.08 15.73 7.46
N VAL A 253 18.67 16.17 6.28
CA VAL A 253 18.87 15.44 5.03
C VAL A 253 19.34 16.38 3.91
N THR A 254 20.25 15.90 3.07
CA THR A 254 20.77 16.66 1.94
C THR A 254 19.95 16.47 0.67
N ASN A 255 19.37 15.29 0.49
CA ASN A 255 18.53 14.95 -0.65
C ASN A 255 17.52 13.87 -0.24
N MET A 256 16.41 13.71 -1.01
CA MET A 256 15.34 12.75 -0.75
C MET A 256 15.15 11.82 -1.94
N TYR A 257 15.07 10.52 -1.66
CA TYR A 257 14.59 9.50 -2.59
C TYR A 257 13.15 9.11 -2.19
N GLY A 258 12.18 9.38 -3.06
CA GLY A 258 10.80 9.12 -2.68
C GLY A 258 9.76 9.46 -3.74
N THR A 259 8.52 9.37 -3.34
CA THR A 259 7.34 9.77 -4.13
C THR A 259 6.67 10.95 -3.43
N GLY A 260 6.44 12.06 -4.15
CA GLY A 260 5.80 13.26 -3.59
C GLY A 260 6.62 13.90 -2.48
N THR A 261 7.94 13.94 -2.60
CA THR A 261 8.85 14.52 -1.60
C THR A 261 8.69 16.02 -1.42
N ASN A 262 7.99 16.68 -2.36
CA ASN A 262 7.60 18.08 -2.33
C ASN A 262 6.13 18.30 -1.89
N VAL A 263 5.43 17.26 -1.43
CA VAL A 263 4.05 17.32 -0.94
C VAL A 263 4.05 17.35 0.58
N ASP A 264 3.47 18.41 1.15
CA ASP A 264 3.29 18.54 2.60
C ASP A 264 2.07 17.77 3.09
N GLN A 265 0.95 17.96 2.41
CA GLN A 265 -0.31 17.29 2.76
C GLN A 265 -1.20 17.06 1.55
N LEU A 266 -2.07 16.08 1.69
CA LEU A 266 -3.11 15.71 0.72
C LEU A 266 -4.44 15.59 1.44
N LEU A 267 -5.50 16.07 0.79
CA LEU A 267 -6.87 15.93 1.25
C LEU A 267 -7.73 15.48 0.06
N SER A 268 -8.58 14.49 0.25
CA SER A 268 -9.53 14.05 -0.77
C SER A 268 -10.90 13.79 -0.18
N GLY A 269 -11.91 14.32 -0.85
CA GLY A 269 -13.32 14.04 -0.58
C GLY A 269 -13.99 13.42 -1.80
N THR A 270 -14.77 12.36 -1.60
CA THR A 270 -15.51 11.68 -2.66
C THR A 270 -16.96 11.52 -2.27
N ALA A 271 -17.86 11.78 -3.20
CA ALA A 271 -19.28 11.45 -3.13
C ALA A 271 -19.65 10.52 -4.28
N GLU A 272 -20.31 9.43 -3.99
CA GLU A 272 -20.65 8.38 -4.95
C GLU A 272 -22.12 7.99 -4.82
N LEU A 273 -22.74 7.67 -5.94
CA LEU A 273 -24.03 7.00 -5.99
C LEU A 273 -23.96 5.82 -6.96
N THR A 274 -24.29 4.62 -6.48
CA THR A 274 -24.36 3.43 -7.34
C THR A 274 -25.74 2.79 -7.30
N TYR A 275 -26.16 2.25 -8.45
CA TYR A 275 -27.32 1.41 -8.63
C TYR A 275 -26.88 -0.02 -8.87
N ASN A 276 -27.29 -0.95 -8.01
CA ASN A 276 -26.83 -2.33 -8.00
C ASN A 276 -28.01 -3.27 -8.14
N VAL A 277 -28.03 -4.04 -9.22
CA VAL A 277 -29.00 -5.12 -9.48
C VAL A 277 -28.26 -6.38 -9.93
N PRO A 278 -28.89 -7.55 -9.98
CA PRO A 278 -28.23 -8.75 -10.48
C PRO A 278 -27.55 -8.48 -11.84
N HIS A 279 -26.30 -8.87 -11.95
CA HIS A 279 -25.42 -8.72 -13.12
C HIS A 279 -25.01 -7.27 -13.49
N TRP A 280 -25.61 -6.22 -12.91
CA TRP A 280 -25.28 -4.84 -13.27
C TRP A 280 -24.97 -3.97 -12.08
N LYS A 281 -23.92 -3.18 -12.20
CA LYS A 281 -23.62 -2.03 -11.33
C LYS A 281 -23.41 -0.81 -12.22
N LEU A 282 -24.26 0.20 -12.04
CA LEU A 282 -24.10 1.54 -12.64
C LEU A 282 -23.70 2.51 -11.54
N GLY A 283 -22.88 3.49 -11.83
CA GLY A 283 -22.46 4.43 -10.79
C GLY A 283 -21.87 5.72 -11.33
N VAL A 284 -21.98 6.75 -10.52
CA VAL A 284 -21.30 8.03 -10.70
C VAL A 284 -20.57 8.41 -9.42
N GLU A 285 -19.40 8.98 -9.57
CA GLU A 285 -18.53 9.42 -8.47
C GLU A 285 -17.96 10.80 -8.78
N TYR A 286 -18.09 11.72 -7.86
CA TYR A 286 -17.38 13.00 -7.87
C TYR A 286 -16.28 12.96 -6.81
N ASN A 287 -15.08 13.38 -7.18
CA ASN A 287 -13.92 13.45 -6.30
C ASN A 287 -13.26 14.82 -6.39
N LEU A 288 -13.04 15.45 -5.24
CA LEU A 288 -12.20 16.63 -5.06
C LEU A 288 -10.94 16.20 -4.33
N THR A 289 -9.77 16.53 -4.89
CA THR A 289 -8.47 16.30 -4.23
C THR A 289 -7.68 17.58 -4.22
N SER A 290 -7.13 17.94 -3.06
CA SER A 290 -6.24 19.09 -2.87
C SER A 290 -4.89 18.60 -2.35
N ALA A 291 -3.81 19.12 -2.92
CA ALA A 291 -2.44 18.85 -2.53
C ALA A 291 -1.72 20.17 -2.23
N TRP A 292 -0.89 20.18 -1.20
CA TRP A 292 -0.05 21.31 -0.83
C TRP A 292 1.39 20.98 -1.20
N TYR A 293 1.88 21.67 -2.23
CA TYR A 293 3.25 21.53 -2.74
C TYR A 293 4.12 22.63 -2.17
N GLY A 294 5.38 22.31 -1.90
CA GLY A 294 6.34 23.30 -1.39
C GLY A 294 7.79 22.83 -1.56
N SER A 295 8.67 23.41 -0.78
CA SER A 295 10.11 23.16 -0.80
C SER A 295 10.55 22.26 0.36
N LEU A 296 11.54 21.42 0.11
CA LEU A 296 12.12 20.55 1.15
C LEU A 296 12.88 21.38 2.18
N ASN A 297 12.52 21.24 3.45
CA ASN A 297 13.34 21.71 4.56
C ASN A 297 14.38 20.66 4.92
N HIS A 298 15.63 20.92 4.62
CA HIS A 298 16.75 20.00 4.82
C HIS A 298 17.02 19.67 6.28
N SER A 299 16.61 20.52 7.23
CA SER A 299 16.86 20.28 8.65
C SER A 299 16.02 19.14 9.26
N ASN A 300 14.88 18.80 8.64
CA ASN A 300 13.92 17.85 9.20
C ASN A 300 13.07 17.10 8.16
N GLY A 301 13.39 17.20 6.87
CA GLY A 301 12.68 16.50 5.79
C GLY A 301 11.21 16.89 5.60
N LYS A 302 10.73 17.95 6.28
CA LYS A 302 9.37 18.49 6.07
C LYS A 302 9.32 19.35 4.81
N VAL A 303 8.10 19.59 4.34
CA VAL A 303 7.85 20.50 3.23
C VAL A 303 7.34 21.83 3.80
N VAL A 304 7.91 22.93 3.36
CA VAL A 304 7.61 24.30 3.78
C VAL A 304 7.27 25.18 2.59
N ASP A 305 6.82 26.42 2.84
CA ASP A 305 6.46 27.41 1.81
C ASP A 305 5.44 26.84 0.83
N THR A 306 4.36 26.29 1.37
CA THR A 306 3.42 25.49 0.60
C THR A 306 2.36 26.35 -0.10
N HIS A 307 1.96 25.90 -1.29
CA HIS A 307 0.79 26.38 -2.02
C HIS A 307 -0.13 25.20 -2.36
N SER A 308 -1.44 25.44 -2.36
CA SER A 308 -2.43 24.40 -2.65
C SER A 308 -2.76 24.33 -4.15
N VAL A 309 -2.93 23.12 -4.64
CA VAL A 309 -3.47 22.82 -5.96
C VAL A 309 -4.62 21.84 -5.80
N SER A 310 -5.78 22.14 -6.39
CA SER A 310 -6.97 21.30 -6.31
C SER A 310 -7.34 20.75 -7.68
N ASN A 311 -7.85 19.54 -7.69
CA ASN A 311 -8.34 18.84 -8.89
C ASN A 311 -9.72 18.27 -8.61
N ASN A 312 -10.59 18.37 -9.61
CA ASN A 312 -11.94 17.80 -9.62
C ASN A 312 -12.01 16.68 -10.64
N ARG A 313 -12.66 15.57 -10.30
CA ARG A 313 -12.86 14.45 -11.19
C ARG A 313 -14.28 13.91 -11.10
N LEU A 314 -14.88 13.64 -12.25
CA LEU A 314 -16.13 12.92 -12.38
C LEU A 314 -15.85 11.56 -13.04
N VAL A 315 -16.38 10.49 -12.46
CA VAL A 315 -16.29 9.12 -12.99
C VAL A 315 -17.70 8.58 -13.17
N ALA A 316 -17.99 8.02 -14.34
CA ALA A 316 -19.17 7.22 -14.58
C ALA A 316 -18.74 5.79 -14.91
N THR A 317 -19.45 4.81 -14.38
CA THR A 317 -19.10 3.38 -14.53
C THR A 317 -20.34 2.56 -14.83
N ALA A 318 -20.21 1.64 -15.76
CA ALA A 318 -21.14 0.55 -16.00
C ALA A 318 -20.36 -0.77 -15.92
N LEU A 319 -20.75 -1.66 -15.00
CA LEU A 319 -20.16 -2.98 -14.83
C LEU A 319 -21.18 -4.05 -15.11
N PHE A 320 -20.85 -4.98 -15.98
CA PHE A 320 -21.60 -6.21 -16.22
C PHE A 320 -20.82 -7.38 -15.60
N MET A 321 -21.53 -8.20 -14.82
CA MET A 321 -20.98 -9.36 -14.12
C MET A 321 -21.75 -10.61 -14.53
N PHE A 322 -21.09 -11.62 -15.03
CA PHE A 322 -21.64 -12.89 -15.53
C PHE A 322 -21.06 -14.09 -14.78
#